data_2796bd3d5a2d3fc6f35a33e60c9d5ceb
#
_entry.id   2796bd3d5a2d3fc6f35a33e60c9d5ceb
#
_cell.length_a   1.000
_cell.length_b   1.000
_cell.length_c   1.000
_cell.angle_alpha   90.00
_cell.angle_beta   90.00
_cell.angle_gamma   90.00
#
_symmetry.space_group_name_H-M   'P 1'
#
loop_
_entity.id
_entity.type
_entity.pdbx_description
1 polymer ?
#
loop_
_entity_poly.entity_id
_entity_poly.type
_entity_poly.pdbx_seq_one_letter_code
_entity_poly.pdbx_strand_id
1 'polypeptide(L)'
;MATRVLVIDDEAPIRLLCRVNLEAEGMEVLEAADGPSGLATARAETPDVILLDVMMPGLDGWRVAEELLDDARTQGIPIVFLTARAELRDRARGIDLGGVDYVTKPFNPVELAPLVRSLLERVGAGERDDVRREKLTELRSLLERE
;
A
#
# COMPACT_ATOMS: atom_id res chain seq x y z
N MET A 1 17.55 -8.82 8.43
CA MET A 1 17.01 -9.15 7.10
C MET A 1 16.44 -7.87 6.46
N ALA A 2 16.58 -7.74 5.16
CA ALA A 2 16.05 -6.56 4.46
C ALA A 2 14.52 -6.58 4.45
N THR A 3 13.93 -5.42 4.61
CA THR A 3 12.48 -5.24 4.42
C THR A 3 12.14 -5.48 2.95
N ARG A 4 11.13 -6.28 2.69
CA ARG A 4 10.68 -6.63 1.34
C ARG A 4 9.38 -5.90 1.03
N VAL A 5 9.40 -5.14 -0.06
CA VAL A 5 8.26 -4.32 -0.49
C VAL A 5 7.80 -4.80 -1.86
N LEU A 6 6.51 -5.12 -1.98
CA LEU A 6 5.91 -5.42 -3.29
C LEU A 6 5.18 -4.16 -3.79
N VAL A 7 5.55 -3.71 -4.97
CA VAL A 7 4.90 -2.58 -5.64
C VAL A 7 4.03 -3.11 -6.78
N ILE A 8 2.73 -2.88 -6.67
CA ILE A 8 1.75 -3.28 -7.70
C ILE A 8 1.22 -2.00 -8.34
N ASP A 9 1.68 -1.70 -9.56
CA ASP A 9 1.31 -0.49 -10.30
C ASP A 9 1.51 -0.75 -11.78
N ASP A 10 0.55 -0.37 -12.62
CA ASP A 10 0.63 -0.58 -14.06
C ASP A 10 1.60 0.38 -14.77
N GLU A 11 1.98 1.47 -14.10
CA GLU A 11 2.88 2.47 -14.65
C GLU A 11 4.35 2.13 -14.34
N ALA A 12 5.10 1.73 -15.36
CA ALA A 12 6.53 1.40 -15.19
C ALA A 12 7.36 2.53 -14.56
N PRO A 13 7.16 3.82 -14.94
CA PRO A 13 7.90 4.91 -14.29
C PRO A 13 7.65 5.00 -12.78
N ILE A 14 6.45 4.73 -12.32
CA ILE A 14 6.12 4.74 -10.88
C ILE A 14 6.81 3.59 -10.17
N ARG A 15 6.78 2.39 -10.75
CA ARG A 15 7.50 1.25 -10.18
C ARG A 15 8.99 1.53 -10.07
N LEU A 16 9.57 2.16 -11.09
CA LEU A 16 11.00 2.52 -11.07
C LEU A 16 11.32 3.53 -9.98
N LEU A 17 10.49 4.57 -9.82
CA LEU A 17 10.68 5.56 -8.75
C LEU A 17 10.64 4.91 -7.37
N CYS A 18 9.68 4.02 -7.15
CA CYS A 18 9.59 3.29 -5.90
C CYS A 18 10.82 2.42 -5.68
N ARG A 19 11.21 1.64 -6.67
CA ARG A 19 12.38 0.76 -6.58
C ARG A 19 13.65 1.52 -6.25
N VAL A 20 13.98 2.57 -7.00
CA VAL A 20 15.21 3.33 -6.81
C VAL A 20 15.29 3.89 -5.39
N ASN A 21 14.22 4.49 -4.91
CA ASN A 21 14.20 5.12 -3.60
C ASN A 21 14.19 4.12 -2.44
N LEU A 22 13.45 3.02 -2.57
CA LEU A 22 13.40 1.99 -1.53
C LEU A 22 14.70 1.17 -1.48
N GLU A 23 15.27 0.80 -2.63
CA GLU A 23 16.53 0.06 -2.67
C GLU A 23 17.70 0.91 -2.15
N ALA A 24 17.69 2.23 -2.40
CA ALA A 24 18.70 3.14 -1.86
C ALA A 24 18.71 3.13 -0.32
N GLU A 25 17.61 2.76 0.30
CA GLU A 25 17.48 2.66 1.76
C GLU A 25 17.62 1.22 2.27
N GLY A 26 18.13 0.32 1.45
CA GLY A 26 18.42 -1.05 1.83
C GLY A 26 17.24 -2.00 1.80
N MET A 27 16.12 -1.61 1.23
CA MET A 27 14.95 -2.47 1.08
C MET A 27 15.05 -3.29 -0.20
N GLU A 28 14.44 -4.48 -0.18
CA GLU A 28 14.30 -5.32 -1.37
C GLU A 28 12.93 -5.04 -2.00
N VAL A 29 12.91 -4.79 -3.31
CA VAL A 29 11.68 -4.43 -4.02
C VAL A 29 11.29 -5.51 -5.03
N LEU A 30 10.04 -5.95 -4.93
CA LEU A 30 9.39 -6.81 -5.89
C LEU A 30 8.39 -5.95 -6.68
N GLU A 31 8.21 -6.22 -7.95
CA GLU A 31 7.31 -5.45 -8.81
C GLU A 31 6.27 -6.35 -9.49
N ALA A 32 5.07 -5.81 -9.65
CA ALA A 32 4.03 -6.40 -10.48
C ALA A 32 3.33 -5.29 -11.25
N ALA A 33 3.03 -5.56 -12.51
CA ALA A 33 2.44 -4.57 -13.42
C ALA A 33 0.91 -4.64 -13.51
N ASP A 34 0.29 -5.62 -12.87
CA ASP A 34 -1.16 -5.83 -12.89
C ASP A 34 -1.63 -6.58 -11.64
N GLY A 35 -2.95 -6.65 -11.48
CA GLY A 35 -3.57 -7.30 -10.32
C GLY A 35 -3.23 -8.78 -10.21
N PRO A 36 -3.45 -9.59 -11.25
CA PRO A 36 -3.17 -11.03 -11.18
C PRO A 36 -1.72 -11.37 -10.86
N SER A 37 -0.75 -10.69 -11.47
CA SER A 37 0.67 -10.94 -11.15
C SER A 37 1.03 -10.44 -9.75
N GLY A 38 0.41 -9.35 -9.30
CA GLY A 38 0.56 -8.85 -7.93
C GLY A 38 0.07 -9.85 -6.89
N LEU A 39 -1.11 -10.43 -7.12
CA LEU A 39 -1.65 -11.47 -6.25
C LEU A 39 -0.76 -12.71 -6.21
N ALA A 40 -0.31 -13.17 -7.38
CA ALA A 40 0.58 -14.34 -7.46
C ALA A 40 1.90 -14.10 -6.71
N THR A 41 2.49 -12.92 -6.90
CA THR A 41 3.74 -12.55 -6.24
C THR A 41 3.55 -12.43 -4.73
N ALA A 42 2.48 -11.80 -4.27
CA ALA A 42 2.18 -11.65 -2.84
C ALA A 42 2.04 -13.02 -2.17
N ARG A 43 1.34 -13.94 -2.80
CA ARG A 43 1.13 -15.31 -2.28
C ARG A 43 2.42 -16.12 -2.23
N ALA A 44 3.25 -16.01 -3.27
CA ALA A 44 4.50 -16.77 -3.38
C ALA A 44 5.60 -16.21 -2.50
N GLU A 45 5.72 -14.90 -2.42
CA GLU A 45 6.86 -14.23 -1.79
C GLU A 45 6.56 -13.68 -0.40
N THR A 46 5.29 -13.52 -0.05
CA THR A 46 4.84 -12.98 1.24
C THR A 46 5.68 -11.78 1.71
N PRO A 47 5.63 -10.64 0.98
CA PRO A 47 6.42 -9.46 1.33
C PRO A 47 5.98 -8.87 2.68
N ASP A 48 6.79 -7.97 3.21
CA ASP A 48 6.50 -7.30 4.48
C ASP A 48 5.43 -6.22 4.35
N VAL A 49 5.33 -5.59 3.17
CA VAL A 49 4.36 -4.55 2.88
C VAL A 49 4.04 -4.54 1.38
N ILE A 50 2.83 -4.14 1.04
CA ILE A 50 2.39 -4.01 -0.35
C ILE A 50 2.00 -2.54 -0.61
N LEU A 51 2.61 -1.94 -1.63
CA LEU A 51 2.18 -0.65 -2.19
C LEU A 51 1.30 -0.96 -3.39
N LEU A 52 0.04 -0.57 -3.34
CA LEU A 52 -0.97 -1.02 -4.30
C LEU A 52 -1.66 0.16 -4.96
N ASP A 53 -1.49 0.28 -6.28
CA ASP A 53 -2.22 1.26 -7.09
C ASP A 53 -3.69 0.84 -7.20
N VAL A 54 -4.59 1.78 -6.96
CA VAL A 54 -6.04 1.51 -7.04
C VAL A 54 -6.59 1.66 -8.46
N MET A 55 -5.92 2.44 -9.29
CA MET A 55 -6.40 2.76 -10.66
C MET A 55 -5.65 1.95 -11.71
N MET A 56 -5.93 0.66 -11.80
CA MET A 56 -5.33 -0.22 -12.80
C MET A 56 -6.40 -0.75 -13.76
N PRO A 57 -6.07 -0.91 -15.05
CA PRO A 57 -7.00 -1.53 -15.99
C PRO A 57 -7.23 -3.02 -15.67
N GLY A 58 -8.41 -3.51 -15.96
CA GLY A 58 -8.78 -4.89 -15.67
C GLY A 58 -9.12 -5.08 -14.20
N LEU A 59 -8.36 -5.91 -13.47
CA LEU A 59 -8.54 -6.13 -12.05
C LEU A 59 -8.00 -4.92 -11.28
N ASP A 60 -8.88 -4.07 -10.76
CA ASP A 60 -8.49 -2.86 -10.06
C ASP A 60 -7.91 -3.13 -8.66
N GLY A 61 -7.30 -2.09 -8.07
CA GLY A 61 -6.64 -2.21 -6.77
C GLY A 61 -7.57 -2.59 -5.63
N TRP A 62 -8.84 -2.15 -5.67
CA TRP A 62 -9.81 -2.52 -4.63
C TRP A 62 -10.07 -4.02 -4.62
N ARG A 63 -10.20 -4.61 -5.81
CA ARG A 63 -10.40 -6.05 -5.94
C ARG A 63 -9.18 -6.84 -5.51
N VAL A 64 -7.99 -6.36 -5.85
CA VAL A 64 -6.73 -6.96 -5.40
C VAL A 64 -6.66 -6.96 -3.87
N ALA A 65 -7.00 -5.84 -3.24
CA ALA A 65 -7.02 -5.73 -1.78
C ALA A 65 -7.99 -6.72 -1.15
N GLU A 66 -9.21 -6.84 -1.70
CA GLU A 66 -10.20 -7.80 -1.21
C GLU A 66 -9.66 -9.23 -1.26
N GLU A 67 -9.04 -9.62 -2.35
CA GLU A 67 -8.48 -10.97 -2.50
C GLU A 67 -7.29 -11.21 -1.58
N LEU A 68 -6.44 -10.20 -1.35
CA LEU A 68 -5.33 -10.30 -0.40
C LEU A 68 -5.84 -10.51 1.03
N LEU A 69 -6.90 -9.82 1.41
CA LEU A 69 -7.49 -9.91 2.75
C LEU A 69 -8.26 -11.21 2.96
N ASP A 70 -8.76 -11.82 1.90
CA ASP A 70 -9.46 -13.11 1.96
C ASP A 70 -8.54 -14.33 1.98
N ASP A 71 -7.24 -14.15 1.74
CA ASP A 71 -6.28 -15.25 1.67
C ASP A 71 -5.45 -15.31 2.95
N ALA A 72 -5.46 -16.44 3.65
CA ALA A 72 -4.72 -16.63 4.90
C ALA A 72 -3.22 -16.36 4.77
N ARG A 73 -2.66 -16.53 3.56
CA ARG A 73 -1.23 -16.30 3.30
C ARG A 73 -0.87 -14.82 3.24
N THR A 74 -1.85 -13.96 2.92
CA THR A 74 -1.58 -12.54 2.65
C THR A 74 -2.38 -11.57 3.53
N GLN A 75 -3.38 -12.05 4.25
CA GLN A 75 -4.27 -11.19 5.03
C GLN A 75 -3.57 -10.34 6.09
N GLY A 76 -2.41 -10.79 6.60
CA GLY A 76 -1.65 -10.06 7.60
C GLY A 76 -0.69 -9.01 7.02
N ILE A 77 -0.49 -8.98 5.71
CA ILE A 77 0.45 -8.05 5.08
C ILE A 77 -0.18 -6.65 5.03
N PRO A 78 0.48 -5.62 5.59
CA PRO A 78 -0.02 -4.26 5.50
C PRO A 78 -0.10 -3.78 4.06
N ILE A 79 -1.20 -3.11 3.70
CA ILE A 79 -1.41 -2.55 2.37
C ILE A 79 -1.43 -1.03 2.46
N VAL A 80 -0.58 -0.39 1.67
CA VAL A 80 -0.56 1.06 1.48
C VAL A 80 -1.09 1.35 0.08
N PHE A 81 -2.21 2.05 -0.01
CA PHE A 81 -2.80 2.38 -1.30
C PHE A 81 -2.10 3.56 -1.97
N LEU A 82 -1.80 3.41 -3.25
CA LEU A 82 -1.32 4.50 -4.10
C LEU A 82 -2.52 5.03 -4.87
N THR A 83 -2.92 6.26 -4.63
CA THR A 83 -4.09 6.85 -5.27
C THR A 83 -3.69 8.01 -6.16
N ALA A 84 -4.16 8.02 -7.41
CA ALA A 84 -4.00 9.16 -8.30
C ALA A 84 -4.99 10.22 -7.86
N ARG A 85 -4.53 11.32 -7.29
CA ARG A 85 -5.35 12.35 -6.70
C ARG A 85 -6.26 11.85 -5.59
N ALA A 86 -6.28 12.62 -4.56
CA ALA A 86 -7.02 12.30 -3.38
C ALA A 86 -8.51 12.62 -3.55
N GLU A 87 -9.27 11.63 -3.91
CA GLU A 87 -10.66 11.64 -3.51
C GLU A 87 -10.70 11.10 -2.09
N LEU A 88 -11.08 11.94 -1.13
CA LEU A 88 -11.09 11.58 0.28
C LEU A 88 -11.93 10.33 0.55
N ARG A 89 -13.02 10.16 -0.21
CA ARG A 89 -13.90 8.98 -0.09
C ARG A 89 -13.18 7.70 -0.50
N ASP A 90 -12.37 7.76 -1.56
CA ASP A 90 -11.61 6.59 -2.03
C ASP A 90 -10.54 6.19 -1.02
N ARG A 91 -9.89 7.16 -0.36
CA ARG A 91 -8.94 6.89 0.71
C ARG A 91 -9.61 6.20 1.89
N ALA A 92 -10.78 6.71 2.31
CA ALA A 92 -11.57 6.12 3.39
C ALA A 92 -11.99 4.70 3.04
N ARG A 93 -12.41 4.45 1.79
CA ARG A 93 -12.76 3.11 1.31
C ARG A 93 -11.58 2.14 1.43
N GLY A 94 -10.38 2.57 1.03
CA GLY A 94 -9.18 1.75 1.14
C GLY A 94 -8.87 1.35 2.56
N ILE A 95 -8.97 2.29 3.50
CA ILE A 95 -8.74 2.01 4.92
C ILE A 95 -9.85 1.11 5.49
N ASP A 96 -11.11 1.35 5.10
CA ASP A 96 -12.24 0.49 5.52
C ASP A 96 -12.09 -0.95 5.02
N LEU A 97 -11.50 -1.16 3.84
CA LEU A 97 -11.20 -2.49 3.30
C LEU A 97 -10.03 -3.18 3.97
N GLY A 98 -9.38 -2.57 4.96
CA GLY A 98 -8.28 -3.18 5.70
C GLY A 98 -6.90 -2.67 5.36
N GLY A 99 -6.80 -1.69 4.45
CA GLY A 99 -5.55 -0.98 4.22
C GLY A 99 -5.16 -0.17 5.45
N VAL A 100 -3.87 0.06 5.65
CA VAL A 100 -3.37 0.75 6.84
C VAL A 100 -2.90 2.16 6.56
N ASP A 101 -2.66 2.52 5.31
CA ASP A 101 -2.25 3.87 4.92
C ASP A 101 -2.51 4.11 3.44
N TYR A 102 -2.28 5.32 3.00
CA TYR A 102 -2.39 5.72 1.59
C TYR A 102 -1.34 6.76 1.25
N VAL A 103 -0.97 6.82 -0.03
CA VAL A 103 -0.07 7.82 -0.59
C VAL A 103 -0.73 8.39 -1.84
N THR A 104 -0.79 9.72 -1.93
CA THR A 104 -1.42 10.40 -3.07
C THR A 104 -0.40 10.65 -4.19
N LYS A 105 -0.75 10.24 -5.41
CA LYS A 105 0.04 10.59 -6.60
C LYS A 105 -0.29 12.02 -7.06
N PRO A 106 0.66 12.83 -7.47
CA PRO A 106 2.11 12.56 -7.41
C PRO A 106 2.64 12.61 -5.98
N PHE A 107 3.56 11.73 -5.64
CA PHE A 107 4.17 11.70 -4.32
C PHE A 107 5.67 11.98 -4.41
N ASN A 108 6.26 12.37 -3.28
CA ASN A 108 7.70 12.53 -3.18
C ASN A 108 8.32 11.15 -2.88
N PRO A 109 9.04 10.53 -3.85
CA PRO A 109 9.57 9.17 -3.66
C PRO A 109 10.51 9.03 -2.46
N VAL A 110 11.17 10.10 -2.05
CA VAL A 110 12.10 10.12 -0.90
C VAL A 110 11.36 9.82 0.41
N GLU A 111 10.06 10.09 0.47
CA GLU A 111 9.24 9.87 1.67
C GLU A 111 8.76 8.43 1.82
N LEU A 112 8.88 7.60 0.79
CA LEU A 112 8.36 6.23 0.81
C LEU A 112 9.05 5.33 1.84
N ALA A 113 10.38 5.32 1.88
CA ALA A 113 11.11 4.47 2.82
C ALA A 113 10.85 4.83 4.28
N PRO A 114 10.89 6.12 4.68
CA PRO A 114 10.49 6.50 6.04
C PRO A 114 9.07 6.08 6.39
N LEU A 115 8.12 6.24 5.46
CA LEU A 115 6.72 5.84 5.67
C LEU A 115 6.63 4.34 5.91
N VAL A 116 7.27 3.54 5.08
CA VAL A 116 7.28 2.07 5.20
C VAL A 116 7.89 1.65 6.54
N ARG A 117 9.04 2.22 6.92
CA ARG A 117 9.69 1.89 8.19
C ARG A 117 8.81 2.21 9.39
N SER A 118 8.25 3.42 9.41
CA SER A 118 7.38 3.85 10.50
C SER A 118 6.15 2.94 10.62
N LEU A 119 5.54 2.62 9.48
CA LEU A 119 4.37 1.75 9.44
C LEU A 119 4.69 0.35 9.97
N LEU A 120 5.79 -0.24 9.52
CA LEU A 120 6.17 -1.60 9.94
C LEU A 120 6.54 -1.65 11.40
N GLU A 121 7.17 -0.61 11.96
CA GLU A 121 7.43 -0.51 13.40
C GLU A 121 6.12 -0.52 14.19
N ARG A 122 5.15 0.28 13.80
CA ARG A 122 3.86 0.35 14.49
C ARG A 122 3.07 -0.96 14.37
N VAL A 123 3.04 -1.55 13.19
CA VAL A 123 2.37 -2.84 12.96
C VAL A 123 3.06 -3.95 13.76
N GLY A 124 4.40 -3.96 13.78
CA GLY A 124 5.18 -4.91 14.58
C GLY A 124 4.99 -4.76 16.07
N ALA A 125 4.66 -3.55 16.54
CA ALA A 125 4.32 -3.28 17.94
C ALA A 125 2.86 -3.59 18.30
N GLY A 126 2.08 -4.10 17.35
CA GLY A 126 0.66 -4.43 17.57
C GLY A 126 -0.30 -3.26 17.40
N GLU A 127 0.14 -2.17 16.76
CA GLU A 127 -0.65 -0.94 16.59
C GLU A 127 -1.40 -0.85 15.27
N ARG A 128 -1.57 -1.95 14.54
CA ARG A 128 -2.21 -1.94 13.22
C ARG A 128 -3.61 -1.31 13.25
N ASP A 129 -4.43 -1.71 14.23
CA ASP A 129 -5.78 -1.16 14.36
C ASP A 129 -5.76 0.30 14.77
N ASP A 130 -4.79 0.71 15.57
CA ASP A 130 -4.61 2.11 15.96
C ASP A 130 -4.25 2.98 14.75
N VAL A 131 -3.35 2.52 13.90
CA VAL A 131 -2.98 3.22 12.65
C VAL A 131 -4.21 3.41 11.77
N ARG A 132 -4.99 2.35 11.55
CA ARG A 132 -6.21 2.41 10.75
C ARG A 132 -7.22 3.40 11.34
N ARG A 133 -7.42 3.35 12.63
CA ARG A 133 -8.35 4.24 13.35
C ARG A 133 -7.96 5.70 13.23
N GLU A 134 -6.68 6.00 13.39
CA GLU A 134 -6.14 7.36 13.22
C GLU A 134 -6.38 7.89 11.81
N LYS A 135 -6.12 7.07 10.78
CA LYS A 135 -6.34 7.45 9.39
C LYS A 135 -7.81 7.68 9.08
N LEU A 136 -8.69 6.82 9.56
CA LEU A 136 -10.14 6.99 9.38
C LEU A 136 -10.64 8.26 10.06
N THR A 137 -10.18 8.55 11.26
CA THR A 137 -10.55 9.77 11.98
C THR A 137 -10.09 11.02 11.23
N GLU A 138 -8.86 11.02 10.75
CA GLU A 138 -8.30 12.11 9.93
C GLU A 138 -9.14 12.34 8.67
N LEU A 139 -9.44 11.27 7.94
CA LEU A 139 -10.22 11.36 6.70
C LEU A 139 -11.64 11.84 6.94
N ARG A 140 -12.30 11.34 7.98
CA ARG A 140 -13.65 11.78 8.33
C ARG A 140 -13.68 13.27 8.70
N SER A 141 -12.68 13.72 9.45
CA SER A 141 -12.55 15.15 9.79
C SER A 141 -12.40 16.02 8.53
N LEU A 142 -11.60 15.57 7.56
CA LEU A 142 -11.43 16.28 6.29
C LEU A 142 -12.73 16.30 5.47
N LEU A 143 -13.46 15.20 5.44
CA LEU A 143 -14.75 15.12 4.74
C LEU A 143 -15.81 16.03 5.34
N GLU A 144 -15.83 16.18 6.65
CA GLU A 144 -16.78 17.06 7.35
C GLU A 144 -16.54 18.54 7.07
N ARG A 145 -15.33 18.91 6.67
CA ARG A 145 -14.98 20.29 6.34
C ARG A 145 -15.39 20.71 4.93
N GLU A 146 -15.74 19.76 4.10
CA GLU A 146 -16.24 20.01 2.75
C GLU A 146 -17.75 20.26 2.77
#